data_e4078e4f05b532420c494ce0bf316789
#
_entry.id   e4078e4f05b532420c494ce0bf316789
#
_cell.length_a   1.000
_cell.length_b   1.000
_cell.length_c   1.000
_cell.angle_alpha   90.00
_cell.angle_beta   90.00
_cell.angle_gamma   90.00
#
_symmetry.space_group_name_H-M   'P 1'
#
loop_
_entity.id
_entity.type
_entity.pdbx_description
1 polymer ?
#
loop_
_entity_poly.entity_id
_entity_poly.type
_entity_poly.pdbx_seq_one_letter_code
_entity_poly.pdbx_strand_id
1 'polypeptide(L)'
;TKRLEIYDFDNRKWQMLVSKNENNLSYKQSLDYILHQDGGKTIILGFDSSSRRYKENDISWIWDIDFESLNDASIKNIVLIGKFCYDMNVRMEYAGINKDKIILVDDISKLSEILKNKTTGKIFSMVCFDKEIELKKIIKEENNND
;
A
#
# COMPACT_ATOMS: atom_id res chain seq x y z
N THR A 1 6.53 -4.13 16.67
CA THR A 1 6.46 -2.68 16.89
C THR A 1 6.24 -1.96 15.58
N LYS A 2 5.22 -1.16 15.51
CA LYS A 2 4.92 -0.33 14.36
C LYS A 2 5.82 0.90 14.36
N ARG A 3 6.36 1.24 13.20
CA ARG A 3 7.08 2.48 12.99
C ARG A 3 6.45 3.25 11.84
N LEU A 4 6.29 4.55 12.03
CA LEU A 4 5.75 5.43 11.02
C LEU A 4 6.88 6.33 10.51
N GLU A 5 7.08 6.34 9.19
CA GLU A 5 8.04 7.22 8.54
C GLU A 5 7.26 8.15 7.60
N ILE A 6 7.55 9.43 7.65
CA ILE A 6 6.84 10.44 6.88
C ILE A 6 7.80 11.12 5.92
N TYR A 7 7.39 11.18 4.65
CA TYR A 7 8.17 11.79 3.58
C TYR A 7 7.31 12.76 2.79
N ASP A 8 7.96 13.68 2.09
CA ASP A 8 7.31 14.51 1.09
C ASP A 8 7.44 13.84 -0.28
N PHE A 9 6.39 13.92 -1.07
CA PHE A 9 6.38 13.41 -2.44
C PHE A 9 5.36 14.21 -3.27
N ASP A 10 5.82 14.93 -4.27
CA ASP A 10 4.95 15.67 -5.19
C ASP A 10 3.95 16.57 -4.44
N ASN A 11 4.44 17.35 -3.46
CA ASN A 11 3.62 18.22 -2.61
C ASN A 11 2.56 17.48 -1.78
N ARG A 12 2.78 16.20 -1.54
CA ARG A 12 1.89 15.34 -0.75
C ARG A 12 2.71 14.69 0.37
N LYS A 13 2.03 14.37 1.47
CA LYS A 13 2.68 13.58 2.53
C LYS A 13 2.53 12.10 2.22
N TRP A 14 3.64 11.39 2.31
CA TRP A 14 3.67 9.94 2.16
C TRP A 14 4.04 9.34 3.51
N GLN A 15 3.10 8.62 4.10
CA GLN A 15 3.31 7.96 5.38
C GLN A 15 3.54 6.47 5.13
N MET A 16 4.74 6.02 5.48
CA MET A 16 5.15 4.64 5.31
C MET A 16 4.96 3.91 6.63
N LEU A 17 4.04 2.95 6.64
CA LEU A 17 3.74 2.14 7.81
C LEU A 17 4.65 0.92 7.80
N VAL A 18 5.62 0.92 8.70
CA VAL A 18 6.66 -0.10 8.77
C VAL A 18 6.37 -1.06 9.91
N SER A 19 6.28 -2.34 9.61
CA SER A 19 6.08 -3.37 10.62
C SER A 19 7.16 -4.44 10.50
N LYS A 20 7.77 -4.78 11.62
CA LYS A 20 8.75 -5.85 11.68
C LYS A 20 8.10 -7.23 11.59
N ASN A 21 6.84 -7.32 11.99
CA ASN A 21 6.10 -8.57 12.01
C ASN A 21 4.83 -8.42 11.19
N GLU A 22 4.79 -9.10 10.08
CA GLU A 22 3.61 -9.16 9.24
C GLU A 22 2.63 -10.16 9.83
N ASN A 23 1.54 -9.66 10.40
CA ASN A 23 0.46 -10.48 10.90
C ASN A 23 -0.86 -9.72 10.80
N ASN A 24 -1.97 -10.43 10.99
CA ASN A 24 -3.31 -9.87 10.80
C ASN A 24 -3.60 -8.69 11.73
N LEU A 25 -3.11 -8.75 12.95
CA LEU A 25 -3.31 -7.66 13.92
C LEU A 25 -2.58 -6.40 13.49
N SER A 26 -1.35 -6.55 13.00
CA SER A 26 -0.56 -5.43 12.50
C SER A 26 -1.23 -4.75 11.30
N TYR A 27 -1.78 -5.53 10.38
CA TYR A 27 -2.50 -4.98 9.23
C TYR A 27 -3.78 -4.29 9.66
N LYS A 28 -4.52 -4.89 10.58
CA LYS A 28 -5.73 -4.25 11.11
C LYS A 28 -5.43 -2.91 11.75
N GLN A 29 -4.39 -2.84 12.57
CA GLN A 29 -3.97 -1.59 13.21
C GLN A 29 -3.58 -0.54 12.18
N SER A 30 -2.88 -0.95 11.13
CA SER A 30 -2.47 -0.04 10.07
C SER A 30 -3.65 0.50 9.28
N LEU A 31 -4.59 -0.36 8.93
CA LEU A 31 -5.81 0.06 8.23
C LEU A 31 -6.64 1.02 9.08
N ASP A 32 -6.79 0.72 10.37
CA ASP A 32 -7.51 1.60 11.30
C ASP A 32 -6.84 2.96 11.38
N TYR A 33 -5.51 3.00 11.49
CA TYR A 33 -4.76 4.24 11.52
C TYR A 33 -5.03 5.08 10.27
N ILE A 34 -4.96 4.46 9.09
CA ILE A 34 -5.17 5.14 7.82
C ILE A 34 -6.58 5.72 7.75
N LEU A 35 -7.58 4.93 8.12
CA LEU A 35 -8.97 5.36 8.04
C LEU A 35 -9.30 6.51 9.00
N HIS A 36 -8.55 6.66 10.09
CA HIS A 36 -8.73 7.76 11.03
C HIS A 36 -8.01 9.04 10.63
N GLN A 37 -7.20 9.01 9.57
CA GLN A 37 -6.55 10.23 9.08
C GLN A 37 -7.52 11.07 8.25
N ASP A 38 -7.37 12.38 8.32
CA ASP A 38 -8.23 13.31 7.60
C ASP A 38 -7.93 13.35 6.10
N GLY A 39 -8.96 13.65 5.33
CA GLY A 39 -8.83 13.93 3.91
C GLY A 39 -8.80 12.70 3.03
N GLY A 40 -8.72 12.93 1.72
CA GLY A 40 -8.64 11.87 0.74
C GLY A 40 -7.29 11.17 0.78
N LYS A 41 -7.31 9.87 0.47
CA LYS A 41 -6.11 9.03 0.63
C LYS A 41 -5.89 8.11 -0.56
N THR A 42 -4.62 7.88 -0.83
CA THR A 42 -4.13 6.83 -1.73
C THR A 42 -3.38 5.81 -0.89
N ILE A 43 -3.73 4.53 -1.01
CA ILE A 43 -3.06 3.46 -0.28
C ILE A 43 -2.26 2.62 -1.26
N ILE A 44 -1.00 2.37 -0.92
CA ILE A 44 -0.14 1.45 -1.67
C ILE A 44 -0.03 0.16 -0.86
N LEU A 45 -0.40 -0.96 -1.48
CA LEU A 45 -0.28 -2.29 -0.89
C LEU A 45 0.66 -3.13 -1.74
N GLY A 46 1.60 -3.81 -1.11
CA GLY A 46 2.53 -4.64 -1.86
C GLY A 46 3.08 -5.79 -1.04
N PHE A 47 2.97 -6.99 -1.59
CA PHE A 47 3.42 -8.21 -0.96
C PHE A 47 4.19 -9.04 -1.98
N ASP A 48 5.49 -9.22 -1.78
CA ASP A 48 6.35 -10.00 -2.67
C ASP A 48 6.65 -11.39 -2.15
N SER A 49 6.55 -11.55 -0.83
CA SER A 49 6.79 -12.82 -0.19
C SER A 49 5.80 -12.98 0.94
N SER A 50 5.49 -14.19 1.25
CA SER A 50 4.87 -14.53 2.49
C SER A 50 5.74 -14.05 3.65
N SER A 51 5.15 -13.81 4.80
CA SER A 51 5.93 -13.53 6.00
C SER A 51 6.95 -14.67 6.19
N ARG A 52 8.02 -14.39 6.92
CA ARG A 52 9.05 -15.41 7.23
C ARG A 52 8.50 -16.68 7.87
N ARG A 53 7.24 -16.65 8.32
CA ARG A 53 6.55 -17.76 8.95
C ARG A 53 5.89 -18.72 7.97
N TYR A 54 5.68 -18.31 6.73
CA TYR A 54 4.96 -19.10 5.73
C TYR A 54 5.87 -19.43 4.56
N LYS A 55 5.58 -20.52 3.88
CA LYS A 55 6.33 -20.93 2.70
C LYS A 55 6.17 -19.90 1.58
N GLU A 56 7.19 -19.78 0.76
CA GLU A 56 7.45 -18.70 -0.20
C GLU A 56 6.30 -18.21 -1.08
N ASN A 57 5.22 -18.97 -1.22
CA ASN A 57 4.12 -18.58 -2.09
C ASN A 57 2.76 -18.58 -1.40
N ASP A 58 2.75 -18.71 -0.07
CA ASP A 58 1.48 -18.75 0.65
C ASP A 58 1.07 -17.34 1.07
N ILE A 59 0.09 -16.78 0.37
CA ILE A 59 -0.50 -15.48 0.69
C ILE A 59 -1.94 -15.63 1.17
N SER A 60 -2.35 -16.83 1.57
CA SER A 60 -3.72 -17.08 2.03
C SER A 60 -4.13 -16.20 3.22
N TRP A 61 -3.15 -15.74 4.00
CA TRP A 61 -3.39 -14.86 5.15
C TRP A 61 -4.06 -13.53 4.78
N ILE A 62 -3.97 -13.09 3.52
CA ILE A 62 -4.65 -11.87 3.09
C ILE A 62 -6.17 -11.98 3.18
N TRP A 63 -6.70 -13.20 3.18
CA TRP A 63 -8.14 -13.42 3.28
C TRP A 63 -8.67 -13.22 4.70
N ASP A 64 -7.78 -13.20 5.69
CA ASP A 64 -8.12 -12.95 7.09
C ASP A 64 -8.07 -11.46 7.46
N ILE A 65 -7.57 -10.62 6.56
CA ILE A 65 -7.46 -9.18 6.80
C ILE A 65 -8.76 -8.50 6.33
N ASP A 66 -9.26 -7.57 7.14
CA ASP A 66 -10.47 -6.80 6.84
C ASP A 66 -10.20 -5.70 5.81
N PHE A 67 -9.97 -6.10 4.56
CA PHE A 67 -9.84 -5.14 3.47
C PHE A 67 -11.19 -4.51 3.10
N GLU A 68 -12.29 -5.11 3.55
CA GLU A 68 -13.63 -4.55 3.37
C GLU A 68 -13.74 -3.15 3.99
N SER A 69 -12.95 -2.86 5.02
CA SER A 69 -12.91 -1.54 5.64
C SER A 69 -12.42 -0.44 4.69
N LEU A 70 -11.78 -0.80 3.59
CA LEU A 70 -11.34 0.16 2.57
C LEU A 70 -12.48 0.63 1.66
N ASN A 71 -13.68 0.09 1.84
CA ASN A 71 -14.91 0.63 1.25
C ASN A 71 -15.30 1.91 2.02
N ASP A 72 -14.53 2.94 1.85
CA ASP A 72 -14.69 4.22 2.55
C ASP A 72 -14.49 5.34 1.53
N ALA A 73 -15.36 6.37 1.60
CA ALA A 73 -15.32 7.46 0.63
C ALA A 73 -14.01 8.24 0.64
N SER A 74 -13.28 8.23 1.77
CA SER A 74 -11.98 8.91 1.86
C SER A 74 -10.87 8.19 1.10
N ILE A 75 -11.03 6.89 0.81
CA ILE A 75 -10.05 6.13 0.05
C ILE A 75 -10.30 6.38 -1.43
N LYS A 76 -9.42 7.18 -2.05
CA LYS A 76 -9.56 7.58 -3.46
C LYS A 76 -8.93 6.58 -4.41
N ASN A 77 -7.78 6.03 -4.05
CA ASN A 77 -7.08 5.06 -4.88
C ASN A 77 -6.42 3.99 -4.03
N ILE A 78 -6.38 2.77 -4.54
CA ILE A 78 -5.64 1.65 -3.98
C ILE A 78 -4.69 1.17 -5.06
N VAL A 79 -3.39 1.32 -4.81
CA VAL A 79 -2.33 0.98 -5.76
C VAL A 79 -1.72 -0.33 -5.31
N LEU A 80 -1.84 -1.35 -6.14
CA LEU A 80 -1.36 -2.69 -5.85
C LEU A 80 -0.05 -2.93 -6.58
N ILE A 81 1.01 -3.19 -5.83
CA ILE A 81 2.35 -3.40 -6.37
C ILE A 81 2.90 -4.76 -5.97
N GLY A 82 3.97 -5.17 -6.62
CA GLY A 82 4.71 -6.36 -6.27
C GLY A 82 4.22 -7.62 -6.98
N LYS A 83 4.87 -8.71 -6.63
CA LYS A 83 4.67 -10.02 -7.26
C LYS A 83 3.22 -10.51 -7.20
N PHE A 84 2.54 -10.19 -6.11
CA PHE A 84 1.17 -10.68 -5.86
C PHE A 84 0.10 -9.62 -6.11
N CYS A 85 0.39 -8.59 -6.94
CA CYS A 85 -0.58 -7.52 -7.20
C CYS A 85 -1.87 -8.04 -7.84
N TYR A 86 -1.78 -9.04 -8.70
CA TYR A 86 -2.98 -9.63 -9.32
C TYR A 86 -3.80 -10.43 -8.32
N ASP A 87 -3.14 -11.15 -7.41
CA ASP A 87 -3.84 -11.87 -6.34
C ASP A 87 -4.53 -10.89 -5.38
N MET A 88 -3.87 -9.79 -5.07
CA MET A 88 -4.47 -8.73 -4.26
C MET A 88 -5.66 -8.10 -4.96
N ASN A 89 -5.61 -7.96 -6.28
CA ASN A 89 -6.74 -7.44 -7.04
C ASN A 89 -7.97 -8.34 -6.87
N VAL A 90 -7.78 -9.65 -6.92
CA VAL A 90 -8.86 -10.61 -6.67
C VAL A 90 -9.41 -10.42 -5.25
N ARG A 91 -8.53 -10.25 -4.27
CA ARG A 91 -8.94 -10.00 -2.87
C ARG A 91 -9.77 -8.72 -2.76
N MET A 92 -9.34 -7.64 -3.43
CA MET A 92 -10.08 -6.38 -3.43
C MET A 92 -11.45 -6.53 -4.07
N GLU A 93 -11.54 -7.30 -5.13
CA GLU A 93 -12.82 -7.59 -5.80
C GLU A 93 -13.78 -8.30 -4.85
N TYR A 94 -13.31 -9.30 -4.10
CA TYR A 94 -14.14 -9.98 -3.10
C TYR A 94 -14.51 -9.07 -1.93
N ALA A 95 -13.69 -8.08 -1.64
CA ALA A 95 -14.00 -7.07 -0.62
C ALA A 95 -15.07 -6.06 -1.09
N GLY A 96 -15.45 -6.11 -2.37
CA GLY A 96 -16.42 -5.20 -2.93
C GLY A 96 -15.88 -3.82 -3.25
N ILE A 97 -14.55 -3.69 -3.37
CA ILE A 97 -13.92 -2.40 -3.69
C ILE A 97 -14.25 -2.01 -5.13
N ASN A 98 -14.65 -0.76 -5.34
CA ASN A 98 -14.92 -0.24 -6.66
C ASN A 98 -13.66 -0.34 -7.53
N LYS A 99 -13.78 -0.97 -8.69
CA LYS A 99 -12.67 -1.16 -9.65
C LYS A 99 -12.00 0.15 -10.04
N ASP A 100 -12.76 1.25 -10.09
CA ASP A 100 -12.25 2.55 -10.49
C ASP A 100 -11.22 3.10 -9.52
N LYS A 101 -11.20 2.58 -8.28
CA LYS A 101 -10.22 2.97 -7.26
C LYS A 101 -8.92 2.18 -7.36
N ILE A 102 -8.91 1.04 -8.05
CA ILE A 102 -7.79 0.11 -8.04
C ILE A 102 -6.87 0.35 -9.22
N ILE A 103 -5.58 0.47 -8.94
CA ILE A 103 -4.54 0.61 -9.96
C ILE A 103 -3.52 -0.50 -9.74
N LEU A 104 -3.33 -1.33 -10.76
CA LEU A 104 -2.33 -2.40 -10.74
C LEU A 104 -1.02 -1.87 -11.31
N VAL A 105 0.06 -2.07 -10.56
CA VAL A 105 1.40 -1.66 -11.00
C VAL A 105 2.32 -2.87 -10.88
N ASP A 106 2.44 -3.62 -11.95
CA ASP A 106 3.32 -4.80 -12.01
C ASP A 106 4.78 -4.43 -12.30
N ASP A 107 5.02 -3.22 -12.77
CA ASP A 107 6.35 -2.66 -13.03
C ASP A 107 6.56 -1.44 -12.13
N ILE A 108 7.37 -1.61 -11.09
CA ILE A 108 7.58 -0.57 -10.07
C ILE A 108 8.19 0.72 -10.65
N SER A 109 8.88 0.62 -11.79
CA SER A 109 9.45 1.81 -12.43
C SER A 109 8.38 2.81 -12.89
N LYS A 110 7.14 2.38 -13.00
CA LYS A 110 6.01 3.22 -13.41
C LYS A 110 5.29 3.85 -12.22
N LEU A 111 5.63 3.45 -11.00
CA LEU A 111 4.88 3.87 -9.81
C LEU A 111 4.89 5.38 -9.60
N SER A 112 6.05 6.01 -9.72
CA SER A 112 6.18 7.45 -9.48
C SER A 112 5.23 8.26 -10.37
N GLU A 113 5.25 7.97 -11.68
CA GLU A 113 4.38 8.66 -12.64
C GLU A 113 2.91 8.39 -12.36
N ILE A 114 2.55 7.16 -12.04
CA ILE A 114 1.17 6.79 -11.71
C ILE A 114 0.69 7.56 -10.48
N LEU A 115 1.50 7.62 -9.44
CA LEU A 115 1.14 8.37 -8.23
C LEU A 115 0.89 9.84 -8.55
N LYS A 116 1.74 10.46 -9.35
CA LYS A 116 1.63 11.87 -9.67
C LYS A 116 0.44 12.19 -10.58
N ASN A 117 0.15 11.33 -11.53
CA ASN A 117 -0.84 11.62 -12.57
C ASN A 117 -2.19 10.97 -12.37
N LYS A 118 -2.29 9.89 -11.58
CA LYS A 118 -3.52 9.10 -11.47
C LYS A 118 -4.05 8.97 -10.04
N THR A 119 -3.38 9.55 -9.07
CA THR A 119 -3.83 9.47 -7.67
C THR A 119 -3.84 10.83 -7.02
N THR A 120 -4.54 10.94 -5.90
CA THR A 120 -4.65 12.18 -5.14
C THR A 120 -4.62 11.92 -3.63
N GLY A 121 -4.38 13.00 -2.89
CA GLY A 121 -4.45 12.98 -1.44
C GLY A 121 -3.18 12.50 -0.76
N LYS A 122 -3.28 12.27 0.53
CA LYS A 122 -2.18 11.72 1.31
C LYS A 122 -1.88 10.30 0.83
N ILE A 123 -0.61 9.93 0.82
CA ILE A 123 -0.18 8.60 0.42
C ILE A 123 0.17 7.80 1.67
N PHE A 124 -0.33 6.57 1.74
CA PHE A 124 0.00 5.63 2.81
C PHE A 124 0.50 4.35 2.15
N SER A 125 1.61 3.80 2.62
CA SER A 125 2.10 2.53 2.09
C SER A 125 2.21 1.48 3.17
N MET A 126 1.75 0.27 2.85
CA MET A 126 1.85 -0.94 3.66
C MET A 126 2.43 -2.02 2.75
N VAL A 127 3.71 -2.27 2.88
CA VAL A 127 4.40 -3.19 1.98
C VAL A 127 5.36 -4.07 2.77
N CYS A 128 5.78 -5.17 2.16
CA CYS A 128 6.84 -6.02 2.74
C CYS A 128 8.17 -5.27 2.75
N PHE A 129 9.11 -5.76 3.55
CA PHE A 129 10.39 -5.09 3.78
C PHE A 129 11.15 -4.77 2.48
N ASP A 130 11.20 -5.71 1.56
CA ASP A 130 11.94 -5.51 0.30
C ASP A 130 11.33 -4.37 -0.52
N LYS A 131 10.02 -4.24 -0.51
CA LYS A 131 9.34 -3.16 -1.21
C LYS A 131 9.53 -1.81 -0.54
N GLU A 132 9.69 -1.77 0.77
CA GLU A 132 9.99 -0.50 1.46
C GLU A 132 11.25 0.15 0.92
N ILE A 133 12.28 -0.66 0.69
CA ILE A 133 13.56 -0.16 0.16
C ILE A 133 13.36 0.47 -1.21
N GLU A 134 12.59 -0.20 -2.07
CA GLU A 134 12.27 0.31 -3.41
C GLU A 134 11.46 1.61 -3.33
N LEU A 135 10.48 1.68 -2.43
CA LEU A 135 9.65 2.88 -2.27
C LEU A 135 10.48 4.07 -1.76
N LYS A 136 11.36 3.84 -0.80
CA LYS A 136 12.25 4.89 -0.29
C LYS A 136 13.15 5.44 -1.39
N LYS A 137 13.61 4.58 -2.28
CA LYS A 137 14.42 5.00 -3.43
C LYS A 137 13.62 5.89 -4.37
N ILE A 138 12.38 5.53 -4.65
CA ILE A 138 11.48 6.33 -5.48
C ILE A 138 11.26 7.71 -4.89
N ILE A 139 11.00 7.78 -3.59
CA ILE A 139 10.79 9.04 -2.88
C ILE A 139 12.05 9.91 -2.98
N LYS A 140 13.22 9.32 -2.74
CA LYS A 140 14.49 10.03 -2.80
C LYS A 140 14.78 10.56 -4.19
N GLU A 141 14.55 9.76 -5.22
CA GLU A 141 14.76 10.19 -6.62
C GLU A 141 13.86 11.36 -7.00
N GLU A 142 12.60 11.33 -6.59
CA GLU A 142 11.67 12.43 -6.85
C GLU A 142 12.15 13.72 -6.17
N ASN A 143 12.57 13.65 -4.91
CA ASN A 143 12.98 14.81 -4.15
C ASN A 143 14.34 15.39 -4.60
N ASN A 144 15.18 14.59 -5.22
CA ASN A 144 16.47 15.03 -5.76
C ASN A 144 16.36 15.64 -7.16
N ASN A 145 15.24 15.45 -7.85
CA ASN A 145 15.02 15.98 -9.20
C ASN A 145 14.40 17.39 -9.20
N ASP A 146 14.10 17.92 -8.05
CA ASP A 146 13.52 19.26 -7.90
C ASP A 146 14.60 20.37 -7.84
#